data_2ca56e1b9e07deb6791ad2d34ad2541d
#
_entry.id   2ca56e1b9e07deb6791ad2d34ad2541d
#
_cell.length_a   1.000
_cell.length_b   1.000
_cell.length_c   1.000
_cell.angle_alpha   90.00
_cell.angle_beta   90.00
_cell.angle_gamma   90.00
#
_symmetry.space_group_name_H-M   'P 1'
#
loop_
_entity.id
_entity.type
_entity.pdbx_description
1 polymer ?
#
loop_
_entity_poly.entity_id
_entity_poly.type
_entity_poly.pdbx_seq_one_letter_code
_entity_poly.pdbx_strand_id
1 'polypeptide(L)'
;MKFLALPLFCAAWAFAILPNENLSQGKMAYVDGNDSSAYLTDGSLTNWKYKESKNVALHIGEGPSKVFVSWELYSFGGIDWADFALACPHTKTLLTDFAILTSANSTTGFDGDWDTAYVVTQNQVLARGVAVDFEGKSWIRLVSDDNAGQFLEVEVFDISNGQNDTWFFMGTSISAMGIKQQDSDTTKTTAMLIHEQFPDFTPAMLRGGVSCINTTDIVNHLPEYLEAVGNVNFWAIEMGTNDGWGGGTWNLSTYVQNLQTIIDAAKAYGISVVLARTLATDSSKAGWQLAPEFLAAEDSLIQVNGLYQGPDFYAFFKEHPEYLASDGVHPNGETGGGAAMHRLWAEAIAPIYADTTSAIYSHRKRASSASPSLVKVIVNGGSVEIRTPKGNSVQNFDAKGRIAH
;
A
#
# COMPACT_ATOMS: atom_id res chain seq x y z
N MET A 1 -20.01 49.20 1.03
CA MET A 1 -18.80 48.49 0.60
C MET A 1 -19.13 47.00 0.52
N LYS A 2 -19.25 46.44 -0.68
CA LYS A 2 -19.48 45.00 -0.90
C LYS A 2 -18.11 44.36 -1.03
N PHE A 3 -17.73 43.53 -0.06
CA PHE A 3 -16.56 42.69 -0.16
C PHE A 3 -16.90 41.51 -1.09
N LEU A 4 -16.29 41.48 -2.27
CA LEU A 4 -16.22 40.29 -3.10
C LEU A 4 -15.16 39.33 -2.46
N ALA A 5 -15.64 38.23 -1.91
CA ALA A 5 -14.76 37.10 -1.57
C ALA A 5 -14.40 36.39 -2.88
N LEU A 6 -13.14 36.52 -3.33
CA LEU A 6 -12.59 35.65 -4.35
C LEU A 6 -12.41 34.26 -3.73
N PRO A 7 -12.90 33.19 -4.37
CA PRO A 7 -12.55 31.84 -3.95
C PRO A 7 -11.06 31.64 -4.28
N LEU A 8 -10.26 31.37 -3.26
CA LEU A 8 -8.90 30.83 -3.43
C LEU A 8 -9.08 29.40 -3.98
N PHE A 9 -8.96 29.23 -5.29
CA PHE A 9 -8.71 27.92 -5.88
C PHE A 9 -7.28 27.52 -5.48
N CYS A 10 -7.12 26.70 -4.43
CA CYS A 10 -5.95 25.88 -4.27
C CYS A 10 -5.93 24.93 -5.47
N ALA A 11 -5.11 25.23 -6.47
CA ALA A 11 -4.79 24.28 -7.52
C ALA A 11 -4.05 23.11 -6.85
N ALA A 12 -4.75 22.02 -6.58
CA ALA A 12 -4.12 20.75 -6.33
C ALA A 12 -3.26 20.46 -7.56
N TRP A 13 -1.96 20.36 -7.36
CA TRP A 13 -1.04 19.91 -8.41
C TRP A 13 -1.38 18.43 -8.63
N ALA A 14 -2.24 18.14 -9.60
CA ALA A 14 -2.45 16.80 -10.07
C ALA A 14 -1.11 16.32 -10.66
N PHE A 15 -0.39 15.50 -9.92
CA PHE A 15 0.75 14.78 -10.48
C PHE A 15 0.17 13.79 -11.50
N ALA A 16 0.60 13.90 -12.77
CA ALA A 16 0.23 12.91 -13.75
C ALA A 16 0.82 11.55 -13.34
N ILE A 17 -0.03 10.53 -13.25
CA ILE A 17 0.45 9.16 -13.09
C ILE A 17 1.12 8.75 -14.40
N LEU A 18 2.36 8.30 -14.32
CA LEU A 18 3.07 7.69 -15.44
C LEU A 18 2.94 6.17 -15.31
N PRO A 19 2.38 5.49 -16.34
CA PRO A 19 2.09 4.06 -16.26
C PRO A 19 3.36 3.23 -16.10
N ASN A 20 3.32 2.26 -15.18
CA ASN A 20 4.33 1.23 -15.03
C ASN A 20 4.13 0.12 -16.06
N GLU A 21 5.17 -0.66 -16.33
CA GLU A 21 5.09 -1.94 -17.01
C GLU A 21 5.40 -3.05 -15.99
N ASN A 22 4.49 -4.01 -15.79
CA ASN A 22 4.75 -5.16 -14.93
C ASN A 22 5.62 -6.17 -15.67
N LEU A 23 6.86 -6.28 -15.27
CA LEU A 23 7.86 -7.15 -15.91
C LEU A 23 7.83 -8.58 -15.37
N SER A 24 7.23 -8.81 -14.21
CA SER A 24 7.18 -10.13 -13.56
C SER A 24 5.92 -10.93 -13.90
N GLN A 25 4.86 -10.27 -14.34
CA GLN A 25 3.54 -10.89 -14.51
C GLN A 25 3.60 -12.20 -15.32
N GLY A 26 3.20 -13.30 -14.69
CA GLY A 26 3.16 -14.62 -15.31
C GLY A 26 4.54 -15.25 -15.61
N LYS A 27 5.64 -14.63 -15.18
CA LYS A 27 6.97 -15.23 -15.31
C LYS A 27 7.17 -16.34 -14.27
N MET A 28 8.02 -17.30 -14.62
CA MET A 28 8.41 -18.33 -13.68
C MET A 28 9.33 -17.75 -12.61
N ALA A 29 8.92 -17.88 -11.35
CA ALA A 29 9.79 -17.66 -10.21
C ALA A 29 10.55 -18.96 -9.89
N TYR A 30 11.84 -18.86 -9.70
CA TYR A 30 12.69 -19.97 -9.30
C TYR A 30 12.84 -19.92 -7.78
N VAL A 31 12.50 -21.02 -7.12
CA VAL A 31 12.43 -21.09 -5.65
C VAL A 31 13.44 -22.10 -5.14
N ASP A 32 14.23 -21.71 -4.14
CA ASP A 32 15.19 -22.56 -3.41
C ASP A 32 16.08 -23.46 -4.29
N GLY A 33 16.43 -22.97 -5.48
CA GLY A 33 17.47 -23.56 -6.34
C GLY A 33 16.98 -24.47 -7.46
N ASN A 34 15.78 -25.01 -7.46
CA ASN A 34 15.37 -25.96 -8.50
C ASN A 34 13.89 -25.93 -8.90
N ASP A 35 13.02 -25.44 -8.06
CA ASP A 35 11.61 -25.42 -8.38
C ASP A 35 11.21 -24.08 -9.02
N SER A 36 10.45 -24.16 -10.10
CA SER A 36 9.87 -22.98 -10.73
C SER A 36 8.37 -22.93 -10.46
N SER A 37 7.86 -21.73 -10.18
CA SER A 37 6.44 -21.50 -9.93
C SER A 37 6.00 -20.17 -10.51
N ALA A 38 4.88 -20.14 -11.21
CA ALA A 38 4.23 -18.90 -11.61
C ALA A 38 3.35 -18.32 -10.49
N TYR A 39 3.13 -19.06 -9.41
CA TYR A 39 2.24 -18.64 -8.31
C TYR A 39 2.72 -17.43 -7.50
N LEU A 40 3.99 -17.07 -7.65
CA LEU A 40 4.58 -15.90 -6.98
C LEU A 40 4.54 -14.64 -7.85
N THR A 41 3.98 -14.75 -9.07
CA THR A 41 3.97 -13.67 -10.06
C THR A 41 2.68 -13.65 -10.89
N ASP A 42 1.65 -14.38 -10.46
CA ASP A 42 0.40 -14.50 -11.22
C ASP A 42 -0.65 -13.42 -10.88
N GLY A 43 -0.34 -12.58 -9.88
CA GLY A 43 -1.23 -11.55 -9.37
C GLY A 43 -2.38 -12.11 -8.52
N SER A 44 -2.35 -13.41 -8.21
CA SER A 44 -3.37 -14.09 -7.41
C SER A 44 -2.96 -14.17 -5.95
N LEU A 45 -3.89 -13.84 -5.07
CA LEU A 45 -3.72 -13.95 -3.62
C LEU A 45 -4.47 -15.15 -3.02
N THR A 46 -5.14 -15.93 -3.84
CA THR A 46 -5.88 -17.13 -3.40
C THR A 46 -5.04 -18.38 -3.39
N ASN A 47 -3.84 -18.33 -3.95
CA ASN A 47 -2.99 -19.50 -4.10
C ASN A 47 -2.28 -19.83 -2.79
N TRP A 48 -2.95 -20.59 -1.93
CA TRP A 48 -2.42 -21.16 -0.70
C TRP A 48 -1.42 -22.32 -0.94
N LYS A 49 -1.07 -22.61 -2.18
CA LYS A 49 -0.17 -23.72 -2.56
C LYS A 49 1.29 -23.27 -2.49
N TYR A 50 1.66 -22.61 -1.42
CA TYR A 50 3.04 -22.19 -1.26
C TYR A 50 3.94 -23.37 -0.99
N LYS A 51 5.04 -23.39 -1.71
CA LYS A 51 6.27 -23.84 -1.11
C LYS A 51 6.81 -22.69 -0.27
N GLU A 52 7.34 -22.99 0.88
CA GLU A 52 8.02 -22.01 1.73
C GLU A 52 9.06 -21.25 0.90
N SER A 53 8.72 -20.04 0.47
CA SER A 53 9.50 -19.30 -0.51
C SER A 53 10.30 -18.23 0.20
N LYS A 54 11.51 -18.59 0.65
CA LYS A 54 12.46 -17.68 1.30
C LYS A 54 13.55 -17.19 0.35
N ASN A 55 13.61 -17.78 -0.84
CA ASN A 55 14.66 -17.55 -1.80
C ASN A 55 14.04 -17.62 -3.20
N VAL A 56 13.66 -16.46 -3.72
CA VAL A 56 12.89 -16.33 -4.95
C VAL A 56 13.69 -15.54 -5.97
N ALA A 57 14.00 -16.15 -7.11
CA ALA A 57 14.69 -15.50 -8.21
C ALA A 57 13.79 -15.36 -9.44
N LEU A 58 13.87 -14.22 -10.11
CA LEU A 58 13.11 -13.88 -11.31
C LEU A 58 14.04 -13.42 -12.42
N HIS A 59 13.86 -13.97 -13.61
CA HIS A 59 14.51 -13.45 -14.82
C HIS A 59 13.63 -12.34 -15.43
N ILE A 60 14.02 -11.10 -15.21
CA ILE A 60 13.30 -9.94 -15.69
C ILE A 60 13.62 -9.66 -17.16
N GLY A 61 14.85 -9.93 -17.57
CA GLY A 61 15.40 -9.58 -18.88
C GLY A 61 16.21 -8.30 -18.83
N GLU A 62 16.93 -8.03 -19.91
CA GLU A 62 17.72 -6.81 -20.09
C GLU A 62 16.83 -5.66 -20.55
N GLY A 63 17.22 -4.44 -20.26
CA GLY A 63 16.58 -3.22 -20.78
C GLY A 63 16.23 -2.19 -19.71
N PRO A 64 15.54 -2.54 -18.62
CA PRO A 64 15.27 -1.59 -17.55
C PRO A 64 16.55 -1.08 -16.90
N SER A 65 16.65 0.23 -16.68
CA SER A 65 17.74 0.83 -15.89
C SER A 65 17.36 0.94 -14.42
N LYS A 66 16.06 0.92 -14.11
CA LYS A 66 15.52 1.01 -12.77
C LYS A 66 14.20 0.25 -12.67
N VAL A 67 14.04 -0.50 -11.59
CA VAL A 67 12.81 -1.25 -11.33
C VAL A 67 12.23 -0.90 -9.95
N PHE A 68 10.92 -0.96 -9.84
CA PHE A 68 10.22 -0.96 -8.56
C PHE A 68 9.86 -2.42 -8.24
N VAL A 69 10.31 -2.88 -7.08
CA VAL A 69 10.05 -4.24 -6.60
C VAL A 69 9.10 -4.15 -5.44
N SER A 70 7.98 -4.83 -5.54
CA SER A 70 7.04 -4.98 -4.46
C SER A 70 6.86 -6.44 -4.09
N TRP A 71 6.62 -6.70 -2.83
CA TRP A 71 6.28 -8.03 -2.34
C TRP A 71 5.42 -7.95 -1.12
N GLU A 72 4.70 -9.02 -0.90
CA GLU A 72 3.92 -9.24 0.31
C GLU A 72 4.47 -10.43 1.06
N LEU A 73 4.42 -10.34 2.36
CA LEU A 73 4.80 -11.42 3.24
C LEU A 73 3.53 -12.15 3.68
N TYR A 74 3.59 -13.47 3.67
CA TYR A 74 2.49 -14.26 4.19
C TYR A 74 2.35 -14.03 5.69
N SER A 75 1.22 -13.47 6.10
CA SER A 75 0.83 -13.40 7.49
C SER A 75 -0.68 -13.55 7.59
N PHE A 76 -1.12 -14.71 8.01
CA PHE A 76 -2.51 -14.89 8.40
C PHE A 76 -2.66 -14.45 9.85
N GLY A 77 -3.36 -13.34 10.05
CA GLY A 77 -3.68 -12.84 11.39
C GLY A 77 -2.87 -11.64 11.86
N GLY A 78 -1.86 -11.18 11.12
CA GLY A 78 -1.24 -9.90 11.41
C GLY A 78 0.24 -9.93 11.75
N ILE A 79 0.69 -8.87 12.35
CA ILE A 79 2.06 -8.56 12.78
C ILE A 79 2.14 -8.77 14.29
N ASP A 80 3.26 -9.27 14.79
CA ASP A 80 3.52 -9.42 16.23
C ASP A 80 4.20 -8.14 16.77
N TRP A 81 3.44 -7.06 16.89
CA TRP A 81 3.90 -5.87 17.59
C TRP A 81 3.66 -6.05 19.10
N ALA A 82 4.65 -5.73 19.90
CA ALA A 82 4.56 -5.86 21.34
C ALA A 82 3.57 -4.88 22.01
N ASP A 83 3.20 -3.82 21.31
CA ASP A 83 2.41 -2.69 21.79
C ASP A 83 1.07 -2.51 21.07
N PHE A 84 0.46 -3.61 20.57
CA PHE A 84 -0.88 -3.56 20.00
C PHE A 84 -1.88 -2.85 20.91
N ALA A 85 -2.63 -1.91 20.33
CA ALA A 85 -3.70 -1.21 21.03
C ALA A 85 -4.88 -2.13 21.36
N LEU A 86 -5.10 -3.18 20.57
CA LEU A 86 -6.11 -4.21 20.80
C LEU A 86 -5.44 -5.56 21.08
N ALA A 87 -5.92 -6.29 22.10
CA ALA A 87 -5.41 -7.61 22.43
C ALA A 87 -5.98 -8.67 21.46
N CYS A 88 -5.35 -8.84 20.32
CA CYS A 88 -5.64 -9.94 19.43
C CYS A 88 -4.51 -10.97 19.44
N PRO A 89 -4.83 -12.28 19.38
CA PRO A 89 -3.80 -13.29 19.25
C PRO A 89 -3.21 -13.20 17.81
N HIS A 90 -1.92 -12.95 17.74
CA HIS A 90 -1.18 -12.93 16.47
C HIS A 90 -0.21 -14.10 16.41
N THR A 91 -0.09 -14.69 15.22
CA THR A 91 0.98 -15.63 14.89
C THR A 91 2.08 -14.86 14.17
N LYS A 92 3.28 -14.90 14.72
CA LYS A 92 4.46 -14.31 14.09
C LYS A 92 4.81 -15.12 12.85
N THR A 93 4.57 -14.55 11.68
CA THR A 93 4.90 -15.15 10.37
C THR A 93 5.65 -14.18 9.47
N LEU A 94 6.13 -13.08 10.04
CA LEU A 94 6.80 -12.02 9.33
C LEU A 94 8.28 -12.39 9.10
N LEU A 95 8.77 -12.26 7.87
CA LEU A 95 10.21 -12.24 7.59
C LEU A 95 10.80 -10.95 8.15
N THR A 96 11.75 -11.07 9.06
CA THR A 96 12.39 -9.92 9.73
C THR A 96 13.64 -9.45 8.99
N ASP A 97 14.40 -10.37 8.42
CA ASP A 97 15.68 -10.07 7.81
C ASP A 97 15.76 -10.70 6.42
N PHE A 98 15.92 -9.87 5.39
CA PHE A 98 16.02 -10.31 4.00
C PHE A 98 16.70 -9.27 3.12
N ALA A 99 17.09 -9.69 1.92
CA ALA A 99 17.76 -8.85 0.95
C ALA A 99 17.18 -9.00 -0.46
N ILE A 100 17.34 -7.95 -1.26
CA ILE A 100 17.18 -7.99 -2.72
C ILE A 100 18.55 -7.98 -3.34
N LEU A 101 18.79 -8.96 -4.20
CA LEU A 101 20.00 -9.11 -4.98
C LEU A 101 19.70 -8.93 -6.46
N THR A 102 20.69 -8.48 -7.23
CA THR A 102 20.61 -8.36 -8.70
C THR A 102 21.79 -9.02 -9.36
N SER A 103 21.60 -9.59 -10.56
CA SER A 103 22.66 -10.22 -11.33
C SER A 103 22.57 -9.88 -12.82
N ALA A 104 23.75 -9.74 -13.44
CA ALA A 104 23.89 -9.58 -14.88
C ALA A 104 24.17 -10.91 -15.61
N ASN A 105 24.65 -11.92 -14.90
CA ASN A 105 25.24 -13.12 -15.51
C ASN A 105 24.71 -14.44 -14.94
N SER A 106 23.68 -14.41 -14.08
CA SER A 106 23.01 -15.63 -13.64
C SER A 106 22.30 -16.29 -14.83
N THR A 107 22.28 -17.62 -14.87
CA THR A 107 21.58 -18.43 -15.87
C THR A 107 20.46 -19.28 -15.28
N THR A 108 20.49 -19.49 -13.96
CA THR A 108 19.53 -20.34 -13.25
C THR A 108 18.77 -19.59 -12.15
N GLY A 109 19.16 -18.35 -11.86
CA GLY A 109 18.65 -17.59 -10.72
C GLY A 109 19.43 -17.85 -9.41
N PHE A 110 20.39 -18.80 -9.41
CA PHE A 110 21.15 -19.17 -8.22
C PHE A 110 22.65 -19.27 -8.46
N ASP A 111 23.08 -19.23 -9.70
CA ASP A 111 24.47 -19.18 -10.13
C ASP A 111 24.91 -17.75 -10.48
N GLY A 112 26.15 -17.58 -10.93
CA GLY A 112 26.72 -16.30 -11.33
C GLY A 112 27.04 -15.38 -10.16
N ASP A 113 27.28 -14.11 -10.47
CA ASP A 113 27.63 -13.07 -9.50
C ASP A 113 26.41 -12.23 -9.14
N TRP A 114 26.26 -11.93 -7.86
CA TRP A 114 25.12 -11.20 -7.32
C TRP A 114 25.56 -9.99 -6.53
N ASP A 115 24.98 -8.85 -6.86
CA ASP A 115 25.14 -7.60 -6.11
C ASP A 115 23.98 -7.41 -5.16
N THR A 116 24.26 -6.97 -3.93
CA THR A 116 23.21 -6.60 -2.95
C THR A 116 22.67 -5.22 -3.30
N ALA A 117 21.42 -5.18 -3.72
CA ALA A 117 20.74 -3.93 -4.09
C ALA A 117 20.00 -3.29 -2.92
N TYR A 118 19.43 -4.09 -2.02
CA TYR A 118 18.69 -3.61 -0.85
C TYR A 118 18.73 -4.62 0.29
N VAL A 119 18.73 -4.14 1.53
CA VAL A 119 18.73 -4.99 2.74
C VAL A 119 17.65 -4.49 3.69
N VAL A 120 16.88 -5.40 4.24
CA VAL A 120 15.92 -5.16 5.30
C VAL A 120 16.33 -5.92 6.54
N THR A 121 16.33 -5.24 7.67
CA THR A 121 16.57 -5.84 8.99
C THR A 121 15.47 -5.42 9.95
N GLN A 122 15.06 -6.32 10.82
CA GLN A 122 14.01 -6.06 11.80
C GLN A 122 12.69 -5.54 11.18
N ASN A 123 12.31 -6.13 10.04
CA ASN A 123 11.09 -5.77 9.34
C ASN A 123 9.87 -5.91 10.24
N GLN A 124 8.99 -4.90 10.23
CA GLN A 124 7.77 -4.86 11.03
C GLN A 124 6.50 -4.60 10.21
N VAL A 125 6.59 -4.71 8.87
CA VAL A 125 5.45 -4.48 7.98
C VAL A 125 5.27 -5.63 7.01
N LEU A 126 4.01 -5.85 6.57
CA LEU A 126 3.66 -6.99 5.72
C LEU A 126 3.96 -6.77 4.24
N ALA A 127 3.88 -5.53 3.77
CA ALA A 127 4.08 -5.18 2.37
C ALA A 127 5.17 -4.13 2.25
N ARG A 128 6.04 -4.28 1.27
CA ARG A 128 7.12 -3.34 0.96
C ARG A 128 7.20 -3.10 -0.52
N GLY A 129 7.68 -1.91 -0.88
CA GLY A 129 8.04 -1.58 -2.25
C GLY A 129 9.31 -0.74 -2.27
N VAL A 130 10.23 -1.08 -3.16
CA VAL A 130 11.53 -0.40 -3.24
C VAL A 130 11.96 -0.20 -4.69
N ALA A 131 12.50 0.99 -4.98
CA ALA A 131 13.15 1.26 -6.25
C ALA A 131 14.60 0.75 -6.22
N VAL A 132 14.96 -0.05 -7.20
CA VAL A 132 16.28 -0.68 -7.33
C VAL A 132 16.91 -0.25 -8.65
N ASP A 133 18.19 0.16 -8.61
CA ASP A 133 18.98 0.38 -9.82
C ASP A 133 19.23 -0.97 -10.50
N PHE A 134 18.89 -1.07 -11.80
CA PHE A 134 18.86 -2.33 -12.53
C PHE A 134 19.66 -2.27 -13.85
N GLU A 135 20.35 -1.17 -14.13
CA GLU A 135 21.14 -1.00 -15.35
C GLU A 135 22.16 -2.14 -15.53
N GLY A 136 22.11 -2.79 -16.69
CA GLY A 136 22.97 -3.91 -17.03
C GLY A 136 22.67 -5.20 -16.23
N LYS A 137 21.52 -5.28 -15.54
CA LYS A 137 21.07 -6.49 -14.85
C LYS A 137 19.96 -7.16 -15.65
N SER A 138 19.75 -8.46 -15.37
CA SER A 138 18.68 -9.25 -15.98
C SER A 138 17.93 -10.12 -14.96
N TRP A 139 18.50 -10.30 -13.78
CA TRP A 139 17.93 -11.10 -12.71
C TRP A 139 17.77 -10.30 -11.44
N ILE A 140 16.68 -10.61 -10.71
CA ILE A 140 16.42 -10.15 -9.36
C ILE A 140 16.18 -11.34 -8.44
N ARG A 141 16.62 -11.27 -7.19
CA ARG A 141 16.45 -12.34 -6.22
C ARG A 141 16.14 -11.77 -4.84
N LEU A 142 15.08 -12.26 -4.23
CA LEU A 142 14.73 -12.00 -2.84
C LEU A 142 15.21 -13.19 -2.02
N VAL A 143 15.96 -12.93 -0.96
CA VAL A 143 16.55 -13.98 -0.13
C VAL A 143 16.42 -13.65 1.34
N SER A 144 16.04 -14.64 2.15
CA SER A 144 16.00 -14.56 3.61
C SER A 144 16.51 -15.85 4.24
N ASP A 145 17.27 -15.70 5.32
CA ASP A 145 17.69 -16.81 6.19
C ASP A 145 16.73 -17.02 7.37
N ASP A 146 15.70 -16.16 7.50
CA ASP A 146 14.71 -16.25 8.56
C ASP A 146 13.86 -17.53 8.44
N ASN A 147 13.60 -18.20 9.55
CA ASN A 147 12.78 -19.42 9.58
C ASN A 147 11.26 -19.14 9.70
N ALA A 148 10.87 -17.88 9.90
CA ALA A 148 9.49 -17.45 9.96
C ALA A 148 9.10 -16.71 8.68
N GLY A 149 7.90 -16.93 8.19
CA GLY A 149 7.33 -16.21 7.06
C GLY A 149 7.78 -16.69 5.67
N GLN A 150 7.16 -16.12 4.66
CA GLN A 150 7.32 -16.47 3.25
C GLN A 150 7.00 -15.26 2.39
N PHE A 151 7.64 -15.15 1.22
CA PHE A 151 7.20 -14.24 0.16
C PHE A 151 5.92 -14.79 -0.47
N LEU A 152 4.90 -13.97 -0.57
CA LEU A 152 3.59 -14.36 -1.12
C LEU A 152 3.49 -14.03 -2.61
N GLU A 153 3.56 -12.75 -2.94
CA GLU A 153 3.51 -12.26 -4.31
C GLU A 153 4.71 -11.34 -4.50
N VAL A 154 5.40 -11.49 -5.63
CA VAL A 154 6.56 -10.66 -5.99
C VAL A 154 6.29 -10.02 -7.33
N GLU A 155 6.24 -8.71 -7.35
CA GLU A 155 6.01 -7.94 -8.55
C GLU A 155 7.21 -7.03 -8.85
N VAL A 156 7.57 -6.93 -10.12
CA VAL A 156 8.66 -6.08 -10.60
C VAL A 156 8.14 -5.21 -11.73
N PHE A 157 8.25 -3.91 -11.57
CA PHE A 157 7.77 -2.93 -12.53
C PHE A 157 8.92 -2.11 -13.10
N ASP A 158 8.88 -1.82 -14.41
CA ASP A 158 9.81 -0.87 -15.01
C ASP A 158 9.47 0.56 -14.59
N ILE A 159 10.45 1.24 -14.01
CA ILE A 159 10.35 2.66 -13.63
C ILE A 159 11.52 3.48 -14.20
N SER A 160 12.16 3.01 -15.26
CA SER A 160 13.36 3.62 -15.87
C SER A 160 13.13 5.04 -16.35
N ASN A 161 11.90 5.39 -16.74
CA ASN A 161 11.53 6.70 -17.27
C ASN A 161 10.72 7.55 -16.27
N GLY A 162 10.81 7.24 -14.97
CA GLY A 162 10.13 7.98 -13.92
C GLY A 162 8.66 7.60 -13.74
N GLN A 163 8.27 6.41 -14.19
CA GLN A 163 6.96 5.84 -13.92
C GLN A 163 6.68 5.81 -12.41
N ASN A 164 5.43 6.01 -12.04
CA ASN A 164 5.08 6.29 -10.65
C ASN A 164 3.67 5.80 -10.26
N ASP A 165 3.11 4.84 -10.98
CA ASP A 165 1.81 4.25 -10.65
C ASP A 165 1.95 3.23 -9.52
N THR A 166 2.20 3.74 -8.31
CA THR A 166 2.50 2.94 -7.12
C THR A 166 1.60 3.30 -5.95
N TRP A 167 0.97 2.30 -5.35
CA TRP A 167 -0.07 2.40 -4.34
C TRP A 167 0.23 1.54 -3.12
N PHE A 168 -0.12 2.02 -1.95
CA PHE A 168 -0.16 1.24 -0.73
C PHE A 168 -1.55 1.29 -0.10
N PHE A 169 -2.18 0.13 0.05
CA PHE A 169 -3.48 0.00 0.69
C PHE A 169 -3.29 -0.27 2.17
N MET A 170 -3.43 0.78 2.96
CA MET A 170 -3.37 0.72 4.43
C MET A 170 -4.75 0.40 4.97
N GLY A 171 -4.85 -0.56 5.88
CA GLY A 171 -6.14 -0.88 6.48
C GLY A 171 -6.07 -1.92 7.59
N THR A 172 -7.24 -2.23 8.12
CA THR A 172 -7.44 -3.19 9.21
C THR A 172 -7.63 -4.62 8.69
N SER A 173 -8.24 -5.50 9.51
CA SER A 173 -8.73 -6.81 9.06
C SER A 173 -9.72 -6.73 7.90
N ILE A 174 -10.44 -5.63 7.78
CA ILE A 174 -11.36 -5.38 6.66
C ILE A 174 -10.58 -5.37 5.34
N SER A 175 -9.52 -4.58 5.26
CA SER A 175 -8.63 -4.57 4.09
C SER A 175 -7.82 -5.86 3.94
N ALA A 176 -7.36 -6.47 5.05
CA ALA A 176 -6.65 -7.75 5.00
C ALA A 176 -7.48 -8.87 4.38
N MET A 177 -8.78 -8.92 4.69
CA MET A 177 -9.70 -9.93 4.15
C MET A 177 -10.30 -9.51 2.80
N GLY A 178 -10.57 -8.23 2.59
CA GLY A 178 -11.22 -7.72 1.39
C GLY A 178 -10.28 -7.42 0.24
N ILE A 179 -9.09 -6.86 0.50
CA ILE A 179 -8.15 -6.43 -0.54
C ILE A 179 -6.99 -7.40 -0.72
N LYS A 180 -6.51 -8.00 0.37
CA LYS A 180 -5.39 -8.93 0.34
C LYS A 180 -5.78 -10.34 -0.10
N GLN A 181 -7.01 -10.76 0.20
CA GLN A 181 -7.54 -12.07 -0.17
C GLN A 181 -8.53 -11.93 -1.33
N GLN A 182 -8.32 -12.71 -2.38
CA GLN A 182 -9.32 -12.87 -3.43
C GLN A 182 -10.33 -13.93 -3.00
N ASP A 183 -11.61 -13.70 -3.31
CA ASP A 183 -12.70 -14.64 -2.98
C ASP A 183 -12.61 -15.93 -3.83
N SER A 184 -12.06 -15.82 -5.03
CA SER A 184 -11.82 -16.94 -5.95
C SER A 184 -10.77 -16.57 -6.99
N ASP A 185 -10.26 -17.56 -7.72
CA ASP A 185 -9.31 -17.35 -8.82
C ASP A 185 -9.89 -16.48 -9.97
N THR A 186 -11.21 -16.29 -9.99
CA THR A 186 -11.88 -15.42 -10.96
C THR A 186 -12.15 -14.01 -10.44
N THR A 187 -11.87 -13.74 -9.17
CA THR A 187 -12.04 -12.42 -8.58
C THR A 187 -10.94 -11.50 -9.12
N LYS A 188 -11.36 -10.38 -9.74
CA LYS A 188 -10.44 -9.38 -10.24
C LYS A 188 -9.99 -8.48 -9.10
N THR A 189 -8.67 -8.27 -8.99
CA THR A 189 -8.09 -7.30 -8.06
C THR A 189 -8.37 -5.87 -8.54
N THR A 190 -8.18 -4.90 -7.66
CA THR A 190 -8.28 -3.47 -8.01
C THR A 190 -7.33 -3.12 -9.16
N ALA A 191 -6.09 -3.65 -9.16
CA ALA A 191 -5.14 -3.45 -10.24
C ALA A 191 -5.63 -4.00 -11.59
N MET A 192 -6.19 -5.21 -11.60
CA MET A 192 -6.78 -5.81 -12.79
C MET A 192 -7.95 -5.00 -13.34
N LEU A 193 -8.82 -4.49 -12.47
CA LEU A 193 -9.97 -3.68 -12.86
C LEU A 193 -9.55 -2.31 -13.43
N ILE A 194 -8.51 -1.70 -12.87
CA ILE A 194 -7.92 -0.47 -13.42
C ILE A 194 -7.30 -0.75 -14.78
N HIS A 195 -6.51 -1.81 -14.93
CA HIS A 195 -5.91 -2.19 -16.21
C HIS A 195 -6.97 -2.46 -17.31
N GLU A 196 -8.08 -3.11 -16.97
CA GLU A 196 -9.19 -3.33 -17.91
C GLU A 196 -9.83 -2.03 -18.40
N GLN A 197 -9.99 -1.06 -17.50
CA GLN A 197 -10.56 0.23 -17.84
C GLN A 197 -9.56 1.18 -18.51
N PHE A 198 -8.29 1.08 -18.12
CA PHE A 198 -7.18 1.91 -18.59
C PHE A 198 -5.99 1.01 -18.99
N PRO A 199 -6.01 0.42 -20.21
CA PRO A 199 -5.06 -0.63 -20.60
C PRO A 199 -3.58 -0.21 -20.64
N ASP A 200 -3.29 1.09 -20.68
CA ASP A 200 -1.92 1.61 -20.62
C ASP A 200 -1.32 1.54 -19.20
N PHE A 201 -2.15 1.28 -18.17
CA PHE A 201 -1.73 1.27 -16.75
C PHE A 201 -1.69 -0.14 -16.19
N THR A 202 -0.60 -0.48 -15.53
CA THR A 202 -0.42 -1.68 -14.72
C THR A 202 0.05 -1.26 -13.33
N PRO A 203 -0.89 -0.81 -12.46
CA PRO A 203 -0.51 -0.22 -11.18
C PRO A 203 0.16 -1.23 -10.25
N ALA A 204 1.23 -0.79 -9.57
CA ALA A 204 1.83 -1.53 -8.47
C ALA A 204 1.01 -1.26 -7.20
N MET A 205 0.23 -2.25 -6.75
CA MET A 205 -0.69 -2.10 -5.62
C MET A 205 -0.28 -3.00 -4.46
N LEU A 206 0.39 -2.40 -3.46
CA LEU A 206 0.82 -3.08 -2.25
C LEU A 206 -0.35 -3.19 -1.26
N ARG A 207 -0.63 -4.41 -0.78
CA ARG A 207 -1.77 -4.74 0.06
C ARG A 207 -1.34 -4.88 1.51
N GLY A 208 -1.49 -3.83 2.27
CA GLY A 208 -0.97 -3.66 3.63
C GLY A 208 -2.00 -3.80 4.75
N GLY A 209 -3.15 -4.42 4.49
CA GLY A 209 -4.15 -4.65 5.54
C GLY A 209 -3.61 -5.57 6.64
N VAL A 210 -3.80 -5.16 7.91
CA VAL A 210 -3.35 -5.89 9.11
C VAL A 210 -4.53 -6.09 10.04
N SER A 211 -4.73 -7.34 10.49
CA SER A 211 -5.82 -7.65 11.41
C SER A 211 -5.62 -6.97 12.76
N CYS A 212 -6.73 -6.57 13.39
CA CYS A 212 -6.80 -6.06 14.77
C CYS A 212 -6.06 -4.75 15.04
N ILE A 213 -5.56 -4.05 14.05
CA ILE A 213 -4.94 -2.73 14.25
C ILE A 213 -5.98 -1.62 14.23
N ASN A 214 -5.68 -0.53 14.90
CA ASN A 214 -6.39 0.73 14.81
C ASN A 214 -5.42 1.87 14.40
N THR A 215 -5.89 3.09 14.35
CA THR A 215 -5.05 4.23 13.95
C THR A 215 -3.91 4.52 14.91
N THR A 216 -4.02 4.13 16.20
CA THR A 216 -2.93 4.28 17.18
C THR A 216 -1.77 3.36 16.84
N ASP A 217 -2.04 2.12 16.43
CA ASP A 217 -1.01 1.17 16.01
C ASP A 217 -0.24 1.70 14.79
N ILE A 218 -0.95 2.27 13.81
CA ILE A 218 -0.29 2.88 12.64
C ILE A 218 0.60 4.07 13.05
N VAL A 219 0.14 4.93 13.95
CA VAL A 219 0.95 6.08 14.39
C VAL A 219 2.18 5.63 15.19
N ASN A 220 2.05 4.59 16.02
CA ASN A 220 3.17 4.03 16.77
C ASN A 220 4.26 3.44 15.84
N HIS A 221 3.86 2.88 14.70
CA HIS A 221 4.74 2.25 13.70
C HIS A 221 4.89 3.06 12.42
N LEU A 222 4.54 4.34 12.44
CA LEU A 222 4.60 5.20 11.26
C LEU A 222 6.00 5.30 10.64
N PRO A 223 7.11 5.35 11.42
CA PRO A 223 8.46 5.33 10.86
C PRO A 223 8.74 4.07 10.02
N GLU A 224 8.29 2.90 10.46
CA GLU A 224 8.46 1.61 9.77
C GLU A 224 7.64 1.57 8.48
N TYR A 225 6.42 2.11 8.50
CA TYR A 225 5.62 2.27 7.28
C TYR A 225 6.26 3.24 6.29
N LEU A 226 6.78 4.37 6.76
CA LEU A 226 7.46 5.34 5.88
C LEU A 226 8.75 4.77 5.29
N GLU A 227 9.48 3.95 6.04
CA GLU A 227 10.66 3.24 5.51
C GLU A 227 10.27 2.22 4.45
N ALA A 228 9.19 1.46 4.68
CA ALA A 228 8.79 0.36 3.81
C ALA A 228 8.03 0.80 2.55
N VAL A 229 7.17 1.81 2.66
CA VAL A 229 6.24 2.24 1.61
C VAL A 229 6.17 3.76 1.45
N GLY A 230 7.16 4.49 1.98
CA GLY A 230 7.27 5.95 1.81
C GLY A 230 7.70 6.39 0.41
N ASN A 231 8.04 5.46 -0.45
CA ASN A 231 8.45 5.68 -1.85
C ASN A 231 7.34 5.40 -2.87
N VAL A 232 6.13 5.06 -2.42
CA VAL A 232 4.95 4.98 -3.30
C VAL A 232 4.31 6.35 -3.48
N ASN A 233 3.49 6.52 -4.52
CA ASN A 233 2.85 7.81 -4.81
C ASN A 233 1.48 7.99 -4.15
N PHE A 234 0.82 6.89 -3.80
CA PHE A 234 -0.52 6.93 -3.20
C PHE A 234 -0.62 6.03 -1.97
N TRP A 235 -1.22 6.57 -0.91
CA TRP A 235 -1.75 5.77 0.19
C TRP A 235 -3.27 5.75 0.13
N ALA A 236 -3.84 4.57 -0.06
CA ALA A 236 -5.26 4.27 -0.02
C ALA A 236 -5.60 3.75 1.39
N ILE A 237 -6.31 4.54 2.17
CA ILE A 237 -6.51 4.30 3.61
C ILE A 237 -7.95 3.88 3.89
N GLU A 238 -8.11 2.72 4.55
CA GLU A 238 -9.36 2.23 5.13
C GLU A 238 -9.12 1.90 6.61
N MET A 239 -9.52 2.81 7.51
CA MET A 239 -9.31 2.69 8.95
C MET A 239 -10.55 3.23 9.66
N GLY A 240 -10.87 2.68 10.86
CA GLY A 240 -11.94 3.20 11.70
C GLY A 240 -12.78 2.13 12.37
N THR A 241 -12.89 0.93 11.76
CA THR A 241 -13.67 -0.18 12.34
C THR A 241 -13.24 -0.49 13.78
N ASN A 242 -11.93 -0.61 14.01
CA ASN A 242 -11.39 -0.93 15.33
C ASN A 242 -11.33 0.29 16.24
N ASP A 243 -11.18 1.50 15.70
CA ASP A 243 -11.26 2.76 16.45
C ASP A 243 -12.67 2.99 17.01
N GLY A 244 -13.70 2.65 16.22
CA GLY A 244 -15.10 2.77 16.59
C GLY A 244 -15.75 1.49 17.10
N TRP A 245 -14.96 0.47 17.48
CA TRP A 245 -15.47 -0.82 17.92
C TRP A 245 -16.47 -0.70 19.06
N GLY A 246 -17.58 -1.39 18.92
CA GLY A 246 -18.68 -1.32 19.89
C GLY A 246 -19.65 -0.14 19.71
N GLY A 247 -19.44 0.69 18.68
CA GLY A 247 -20.40 1.74 18.27
C GLY A 247 -20.37 3.03 19.10
N GLY A 248 -19.42 3.17 20.03
CA GLY A 248 -19.26 4.40 20.83
C GLY A 248 -18.36 5.43 20.16
N THR A 249 -18.33 6.66 20.69
CA THR A 249 -17.48 7.77 20.23
C THR A 249 -16.29 8.04 21.17
N TRP A 250 -16.04 7.16 22.13
CA TRP A 250 -15.02 7.33 23.15
C TRP A 250 -13.59 7.52 22.63
N ASN A 251 -13.30 6.98 21.42
CA ASN A 251 -12.00 7.09 20.76
C ASN A 251 -11.98 8.05 19.56
N LEU A 252 -13.07 8.74 19.27
CA LEU A 252 -13.21 9.58 18.07
C LEU A 252 -12.12 10.68 18.00
N SER A 253 -11.82 11.34 19.12
CA SER A 253 -10.79 12.38 19.15
C SER A 253 -9.41 11.84 18.80
N THR A 254 -9.04 10.68 19.34
CA THR A 254 -7.78 10.00 19.04
C THR A 254 -7.72 9.55 17.61
N TYR A 255 -8.81 8.98 17.08
CA TYR A 255 -8.94 8.59 15.67
C TYR A 255 -8.67 9.76 14.72
N VAL A 256 -9.32 10.91 14.94
CA VAL A 256 -9.13 12.11 14.11
C VAL A 256 -7.69 12.61 14.16
N GLN A 257 -7.09 12.67 15.36
CA GLN A 257 -5.70 13.10 15.53
C GLN A 257 -4.72 12.16 14.84
N ASN A 258 -4.93 10.86 14.98
CA ASN A 258 -4.09 9.84 14.36
C ASN A 258 -4.18 9.86 12.85
N LEU A 259 -5.39 9.94 12.27
CA LEU A 259 -5.56 10.08 10.82
C LEU A 259 -4.90 11.36 10.29
N GLN A 260 -5.05 12.49 11.00
CA GLN A 260 -4.36 13.72 10.61
C GLN A 260 -2.82 13.54 10.64
N THR A 261 -2.28 12.85 11.65
CA THR A 261 -0.85 12.56 11.74
C THR A 261 -0.37 11.70 10.56
N ILE A 262 -1.13 10.66 10.21
CA ILE A 262 -0.84 9.78 9.06
C ILE A 262 -0.88 10.58 7.74
N ILE A 263 -1.91 11.42 7.56
CA ILE A 263 -2.07 12.29 6.38
C ILE A 263 -0.90 13.27 6.26
N ASP A 264 -0.52 13.92 7.35
CA ASP A 264 0.59 14.89 7.37
C ASP A 264 1.91 14.23 7.04
N ALA A 265 2.16 13.03 7.58
CA ALA A 265 3.34 12.24 7.27
C ALA A 265 3.39 11.83 5.80
N ALA A 266 2.29 11.32 5.23
CA ALA A 266 2.19 10.98 3.83
C ALA A 266 2.49 12.20 2.94
N LYS A 267 1.87 13.35 3.23
CA LYS A 267 2.10 14.62 2.50
C LYS A 267 3.55 15.09 2.60
N ALA A 268 4.20 14.93 3.75
CA ALA A 268 5.61 15.29 3.93
C ALA A 268 6.54 14.46 3.04
N TYR A 269 6.15 13.25 2.70
CA TYR A 269 6.83 12.35 1.75
C TYR A 269 6.40 12.57 0.29
N GLY A 270 5.47 13.49 0.02
CA GLY A 270 4.95 13.73 -1.33
C GLY A 270 3.92 12.70 -1.77
N ILE A 271 3.39 11.92 -0.84
CA ILE A 271 2.41 10.87 -1.10
C ILE A 271 1.00 11.48 -1.11
N SER A 272 0.23 11.16 -2.15
CA SER A 272 -1.18 11.52 -2.24
C SER A 272 -2.02 10.53 -1.43
N VAL A 273 -2.98 11.05 -0.66
CA VAL A 273 -3.84 10.22 0.19
C VAL A 273 -5.23 10.11 -0.43
N VAL A 274 -5.73 8.87 -0.49
CA VAL A 274 -7.12 8.53 -0.81
C VAL A 274 -7.74 7.94 0.45
N LEU A 275 -8.74 8.59 1.02
CA LEU A 275 -9.36 8.15 2.27
C LEU A 275 -10.76 7.58 1.99
N ALA A 276 -10.96 6.31 2.35
CA ALA A 276 -12.24 5.62 2.28
C ALA A 276 -13.11 5.98 3.49
N ARG A 277 -14.43 5.85 3.34
CA ARG A 277 -15.33 5.76 4.48
C ARG A 277 -15.31 4.34 5.04
N THR A 278 -15.17 4.26 6.37
CA THR A 278 -15.16 3.00 7.11
C THR A 278 -16.41 2.16 6.82
N LEU A 279 -16.23 0.85 6.77
CA LEU A 279 -17.29 -0.12 6.48
C LEU A 279 -18.42 -0.08 7.53
N ALA A 280 -19.68 -0.18 7.09
CA ALA A 280 -20.83 -0.37 7.99
C ALA A 280 -20.89 -1.81 8.48
N THR A 281 -21.14 -2.00 9.77
CA THR A 281 -21.42 -3.32 10.35
C THR A 281 -22.90 -3.69 10.20
N ASP A 282 -23.21 -4.98 10.12
CA ASP A 282 -24.57 -5.49 10.29
C ASP A 282 -24.87 -5.57 11.80
N SER A 283 -25.56 -4.56 12.32
CA SER A 283 -25.85 -4.48 13.76
C SER A 283 -26.68 -5.64 14.30
N SER A 284 -27.42 -6.36 13.45
CA SER A 284 -28.19 -7.53 13.85
C SER A 284 -27.30 -8.74 14.19
N LYS A 285 -26.09 -8.80 13.62
CA LYS A 285 -25.08 -9.83 13.83
C LYS A 285 -23.95 -9.36 14.74
N ALA A 286 -23.38 -8.19 14.44
CA ALA A 286 -22.27 -7.60 15.19
C ALA A 286 -22.70 -7.10 16.57
N GLY A 287 -23.98 -6.78 16.78
CA GLY A 287 -24.50 -6.20 18.00
C GLY A 287 -24.21 -4.68 18.18
N TRP A 288 -23.55 -4.07 17.19
CA TRP A 288 -23.23 -2.64 17.17
C TRP A 288 -23.11 -2.11 15.73
N GLN A 289 -23.12 -0.79 15.60
CA GLN A 289 -22.86 -0.09 14.36
C GLN A 289 -21.89 1.06 14.62
N LEU A 290 -21.07 1.37 13.64
CA LEU A 290 -20.15 2.52 13.72
C LEU A 290 -20.94 3.81 13.96
N ALA A 291 -20.50 4.61 14.93
CA ALA A 291 -21.11 5.89 15.22
C ALA A 291 -20.94 6.84 14.03
N PRO A 292 -22.02 7.56 13.60
CA PRO A 292 -21.98 8.43 12.42
C PRO A 292 -20.97 9.58 12.53
N GLU A 293 -20.52 9.91 13.72
CA GLU A 293 -19.48 10.92 13.98
C GLU A 293 -18.13 10.53 13.36
N PHE A 294 -17.82 9.22 13.22
CA PHE A 294 -16.63 8.77 12.51
C PHE A 294 -16.70 9.13 11.04
N LEU A 295 -17.83 8.90 10.39
CA LEU A 295 -18.03 9.25 8.97
C LEU A 295 -17.95 10.77 8.75
N ALA A 296 -18.54 11.54 9.65
CA ALA A 296 -18.44 13.01 9.60
C ALA A 296 -17.00 13.49 9.78
N ALA A 297 -16.20 12.82 10.59
CA ALA A 297 -14.78 13.10 10.76
C ALA A 297 -13.98 12.78 9.50
N GLU A 298 -14.21 11.64 8.87
CA GLU A 298 -13.60 11.26 7.59
C GLU A 298 -13.89 12.29 6.49
N ASP A 299 -15.17 12.68 6.32
CA ASP A 299 -15.56 13.70 5.37
C ASP A 299 -14.86 15.06 5.64
N SER A 300 -14.77 15.44 6.93
CA SER A 300 -14.07 16.65 7.33
C SER A 300 -12.58 16.59 6.99
N LEU A 301 -11.92 15.46 7.27
CA LEU A 301 -10.49 15.26 6.97
C LEU A 301 -10.23 15.30 5.45
N ILE A 302 -11.10 14.68 4.65
CA ILE A 302 -11.02 14.75 3.19
C ILE A 302 -11.10 16.20 2.72
N GLN A 303 -12.11 16.92 3.19
CA GLN A 303 -12.34 18.32 2.76
C GLN A 303 -11.21 19.26 3.21
N VAL A 304 -10.84 19.24 4.49
CA VAL A 304 -9.84 20.15 5.07
C VAL A 304 -8.46 19.90 4.48
N ASN A 305 -8.13 18.63 4.22
CA ASN A 305 -6.83 18.25 3.70
C ASN A 305 -6.76 18.21 2.16
N GLY A 306 -7.89 18.38 1.44
CA GLY A 306 -7.96 18.29 -0.02
C GLY A 306 -7.55 16.89 -0.51
N LEU A 307 -8.00 15.84 0.17
CA LEU A 307 -7.69 14.46 -0.18
C LEU A 307 -8.57 13.97 -1.34
N TYR A 308 -8.12 12.90 -1.98
CA TYR A 308 -9.01 12.14 -2.86
C TYR A 308 -10.03 11.36 -2.03
N GLN A 309 -11.28 11.38 -2.49
CA GLN A 309 -12.34 10.58 -1.92
C GLN A 309 -12.15 9.11 -2.31
N GLY A 310 -11.99 8.24 -1.33
CA GLY A 310 -12.02 6.80 -1.51
C GLY A 310 -13.45 6.24 -1.58
N PRO A 311 -13.61 4.92 -1.62
CA PRO A 311 -14.92 4.29 -1.66
C PRO A 311 -15.76 4.59 -0.41
N ASP A 312 -17.07 4.70 -0.61
CA ASP A 312 -18.04 4.74 0.48
C ASP A 312 -18.45 3.32 0.88
N PHE A 313 -17.57 2.64 1.62
CA PHE A 313 -17.86 1.30 2.12
C PHE A 313 -19.04 1.30 3.08
N TYR A 314 -19.24 2.41 3.84
CA TYR A 314 -20.37 2.49 4.74
C TYR A 314 -21.71 2.37 4.00
N ALA A 315 -21.91 3.18 2.97
CA ALA A 315 -23.14 3.13 2.20
C ALA A 315 -23.37 1.77 1.57
N PHE A 316 -22.34 1.21 0.91
CA PHE A 316 -22.44 -0.08 0.22
C PHE A 316 -22.81 -1.22 1.19
N PHE A 317 -22.03 -1.45 2.24
CA PHE A 317 -22.27 -2.59 3.15
C PHE A 317 -23.50 -2.41 4.03
N LYS A 318 -23.97 -1.17 4.22
CA LYS A 318 -25.26 -0.89 4.87
C LYS A 318 -26.44 -1.35 4.01
N GLU A 319 -26.36 -1.13 2.69
CA GLU A 319 -27.37 -1.56 1.73
C GLU A 319 -27.26 -3.06 1.39
N HIS A 320 -26.06 -3.63 1.54
CA HIS A 320 -25.70 -4.97 1.13
C HIS A 320 -25.06 -5.79 2.26
N PRO A 321 -25.77 -5.99 3.40
CA PRO A 321 -25.21 -6.74 4.53
C PRO A 321 -24.95 -8.22 4.22
N GLU A 322 -25.49 -8.77 3.11
CA GLU A 322 -25.20 -10.12 2.61
C GLU A 322 -23.74 -10.32 2.19
N TYR A 323 -23.00 -9.23 1.91
CA TYR A 323 -21.57 -9.27 1.62
C TYR A 323 -20.69 -9.29 2.88
N LEU A 324 -21.30 -9.21 4.08
CA LEU A 324 -20.60 -9.38 5.33
C LEU A 324 -20.63 -10.83 5.80
N ALA A 325 -19.59 -11.24 6.47
CA ALA A 325 -19.46 -12.55 7.11
C ALA A 325 -20.49 -12.73 8.24
N SER A 326 -20.51 -13.93 8.83
CA SER A 326 -21.45 -14.27 9.91
C SER A 326 -21.29 -13.41 11.17
N ASP A 327 -20.16 -12.76 11.34
CA ASP A 327 -19.90 -11.82 12.44
C ASP A 327 -20.50 -10.42 12.18
N GLY A 328 -20.96 -10.15 10.97
CA GLY A 328 -21.54 -8.87 10.59
C GLY A 328 -20.55 -7.71 10.49
N VAL A 329 -19.24 -7.99 10.45
CA VAL A 329 -18.16 -7.00 10.45
C VAL A 329 -17.26 -7.15 9.22
N HIS A 330 -16.76 -8.36 8.96
CA HIS A 330 -15.78 -8.60 7.92
C HIS A 330 -16.42 -8.86 6.54
N PRO A 331 -15.79 -8.44 5.44
CA PRO A 331 -16.24 -8.82 4.11
C PRO A 331 -16.24 -10.34 3.96
N ASN A 332 -17.26 -10.87 3.30
CA ASN A 332 -17.50 -12.30 3.15
C ASN A 332 -16.93 -12.79 1.82
N GLY A 333 -16.00 -13.73 1.86
CA GLY A 333 -15.45 -14.37 0.66
C GLY A 333 -16.46 -15.25 -0.09
N GLU A 334 -17.43 -15.84 0.60
CA GLU A 334 -18.41 -16.75 0.00
C GLU A 334 -19.43 -16.04 -0.89
N THR A 335 -19.78 -14.80 -0.56
CA THR A 335 -20.76 -13.99 -1.30
C THR A 335 -20.13 -12.87 -2.10
N GLY A 336 -18.81 -12.73 -2.10
CA GLY A 336 -18.07 -11.76 -2.90
C GLY A 336 -17.88 -10.40 -2.24
N GLY A 337 -17.83 -10.33 -0.91
CA GLY A 337 -17.56 -9.10 -0.17
C GLY A 337 -16.18 -8.52 -0.49
N GLY A 338 -15.15 -9.37 -0.63
CA GLY A 338 -13.83 -8.95 -1.08
C GLY A 338 -13.84 -8.46 -2.53
N ALA A 339 -14.52 -9.17 -3.42
CA ALA A 339 -14.68 -8.73 -4.81
C ALA A 339 -15.38 -7.37 -4.90
N ALA A 340 -16.38 -7.13 -4.05
CA ALA A 340 -17.04 -5.83 -3.96
C ALA A 340 -16.07 -4.72 -3.51
N MET A 341 -15.21 -4.98 -2.52
CA MET A 341 -14.20 -4.02 -2.08
C MET A 341 -13.22 -3.68 -3.20
N HIS A 342 -12.71 -4.67 -3.93
CA HIS A 342 -11.85 -4.43 -5.09
C HIS A 342 -12.51 -3.54 -6.14
N ARG A 343 -13.77 -3.84 -6.46
CA ARG A 343 -14.55 -3.04 -7.43
C ARG A 343 -14.76 -1.61 -6.94
N LEU A 344 -15.16 -1.42 -5.70
CA LEU A 344 -15.41 -0.10 -5.12
C LEU A 344 -14.13 0.75 -5.06
N TRP A 345 -12.98 0.14 -4.73
CA TRP A 345 -11.71 0.83 -4.83
C TRP A 345 -11.39 1.23 -6.26
N ALA A 346 -11.53 0.33 -7.23
CA ALA A 346 -11.27 0.64 -8.64
C ALA A 346 -12.18 1.79 -9.15
N GLU A 347 -13.47 1.77 -8.81
CA GLU A 347 -14.42 2.83 -9.15
C GLU A 347 -14.02 4.18 -8.52
N ALA A 348 -13.60 4.18 -7.25
CA ALA A 348 -13.24 5.41 -6.54
C ALA A 348 -11.96 6.06 -7.08
N ILE A 349 -10.97 5.26 -7.49
CA ILE A 349 -9.69 5.79 -7.99
C ILE A 349 -9.66 5.98 -9.51
N ALA A 350 -10.60 5.42 -10.27
CA ALA A 350 -10.69 5.57 -11.72
C ALA A 350 -10.61 7.03 -12.22
N PRO A 351 -11.22 8.04 -11.56
CA PRO A 351 -11.08 9.44 -11.95
C PRO A 351 -9.63 9.94 -11.98
N ILE A 352 -8.75 9.43 -11.10
CA ILE A 352 -7.33 9.80 -11.03
C ILE A 352 -6.62 9.38 -12.34
N TYR A 353 -6.96 8.19 -12.87
CA TYR A 353 -6.44 7.69 -14.14
C TYR A 353 -7.03 8.43 -15.34
N ALA A 354 -8.33 8.74 -15.30
CA ALA A 354 -9.00 9.48 -16.37
C ALA A 354 -8.42 10.89 -16.53
N ASP A 355 -8.17 11.61 -15.45
CA ASP A 355 -7.55 12.95 -15.45
C ASP A 355 -6.11 12.88 -15.99
N THR A 356 -5.35 11.86 -15.59
CA THR A 356 -3.99 11.61 -16.07
C THR A 356 -3.95 11.35 -17.56
N THR A 357 -4.86 10.52 -18.08
CA THR A 357 -4.95 10.23 -19.50
C THR A 357 -5.14 11.52 -20.30
N SER A 358 -5.99 12.41 -19.82
CA SER A 358 -6.22 13.73 -20.43
C SER A 358 -4.97 14.61 -20.39
N ALA A 359 -4.18 14.56 -19.30
CA ALA A 359 -2.94 15.31 -19.13
C ALA A 359 -1.81 14.77 -20.04
N ILE A 360 -1.64 13.44 -20.16
CA ILE A 360 -0.62 12.81 -21.00
C ILE A 360 -0.84 13.19 -22.48
N TYR A 361 -2.07 13.17 -22.98
CA TYR A 361 -2.39 13.61 -24.33
C TYR A 361 -2.06 15.09 -24.58
N SER A 362 -2.15 15.94 -23.53
CA SER A 362 -1.79 17.35 -23.64
C SER A 362 -0.27 17.61 -23.54
N HIS A 363 0.48 16.77 -22.81
CA HIS A 363 1.92 16.91 -22.57
C HIS A 363 2.82 16.28 -23.65
N ARG A 364 2.34 15.32 -24.46
CA ARG A 364 3.06 14.88 -25.67
C ARG A 364 3.41 16.02 -26.62
N LYS A 365 2.91 17.24 -26.38
CA LYS A 365 3.27 18.47 -27.10
C LYS A 365 4.35 19.33 -26.42
N ARG A 366 4.85 18.97 -25.21
CA ARG A 366 5.92 19.73 -24.52
C ARG A 366 6.89 18.77 -23.82
N ALA A 367 7.90 18.34 -24.54
CA ALA A 367 9.06 17.70 -23.93
C ALA A 367 10.01 18.75 -23.37
N SER A 368 10.31 18.71 -22.06
CA SER A 368 11.65 19.09 -21.55
C SER A 368 11.84 18.63 -20.11
N SER A 369 12.95 17.98 -19.91
CA SER A 369 13.67 17.43 -18.80
C SER A 369 13.63 18.16 -17.44
N ALA A 370 13.40 17.44 -16.35
CA ALA A 370 14.06 17.62 -15.05
C ALA A 370 13.87 16.35 -14.20
N SER A 371 14.98 15.76 -13.75
CA SER A 371 14.99 14.60 -12.84
C SER A 371 14.55 15.00 -11.43
N PRO A 372 13.78 14.18 -10.71
CA PRO A 372 13.48 14.41 -9.30
C PRO A 372 14.66 14.01 -8.42
N SER A 373 15.00 14.88 -7.48
CA SER A 373 16.06 14.68 -6.50
C SER A 373 15.53 13.95 -5.25
N LEU A 374 16.29 12.96 -4.81
CA LEU A 374 16.00 12.08 -3.68
C LEU A 374 15.85 12.82 -2.33
N VAL A 375 14.85 12.43 -1.55
CA VAL A 375 14.67 12.81 -0.14
C VAL A 375 15.56 11.90 0.71
N LYS A 376 16.30 12.47 1.65
CA LYS A 376 17.16 11.72 2.57
C LYS A 376 16.55 11.70 3.96
N VAL A 377 16.29 10.51 4.48
CA VAL A 377 15.81 10.28 5.85
C VAL A 377 16.99 9.88 6.72
N ILE A 378 17.14 10.52 7.86
CA ILE A 378 18.19 10.20 8.84
C ILE A 378 17.47 9.85 10.15
N VAL A 379 17.65 8.62 10.60
CA VAL A 379 17.14 8.16 11.90
C VAL A 379 18.27 8.14 12.90
N ASN A 380 18.19 8.94 13.95
CA ASN A 380 19.18 8.99 15.03
C ASN A 380 18.47 8.91 16.38
N GLY A 381 18.62 7.77 17.08
CA GLY A 381 18.32 7.67 18.51
C GLY A 381 16.91 8.09 18.93
N GLY A 382 15.87 7.71 18.15
CA GLY A 382 14.48 8.00 18.50
C GLY A 382 13.91 9.31 17.94
N SER A 383 14.65 9.99 17.07
CA SER A 383 14.14 11.12 16.26
C SER A 383 14.33 10.87 14.76
N VAL A 384 13.37 11.31 13.97
CA VAL A 384 13.39 11.23 12.50
C VAL A 384 13.57 12.61 11.93
N GLU A 385 14.65 12.83 11.19
CA GLU A 385 14.93 14.08 10.46
C GLU A 385 14.65 13.86 8.97
N ILE A 386 13.75 14.66 8.40
CA ILE A 386 13.39 14.61 6.98
C ILE A 386 14.05 15.78 6.27
N ARG A 387 14.92 15.50 5.29
CA ARG A 387 15.55 16.54 4.45
C ARG A 387 15.02 16.46 3.02
N THR A 388 14.34 17.50 2.57
CA THR A 388 13.94 17.63 1.17
C THR A 388 15.04 18.32 0.34
N PRO A 389 15.14 18.02 -0.97
CA PRO A 389 16.19 18.56 -1.83
C PRO A 389 16.19 20.09 -2.02
N LYS A 390 15.09 20.77 -1.66
CA LYS A 390 14.94 22.24 -1.84
C LYS A 390 15.27 23.08 -0.61
N GLY A 391 15.83 22.50 0.44
CA GLY A 391 16.44 23.26 1.55
C GLY A 391 15.48 24.08 2.43
N ASN A 392 14.16 23.90 2.31
CA ASN A 392 13.19 24.61 3.12
C ASN A 392 12.43 23.66 4.03
N SER A 393 12.52 23.92 5.33
CA SER A 393 11.88 23.30 6.49
C SER A 393 12.29 21.84 6.78
N VAL A 394 13.14 21.69 7.76
CA VAL A 394 13.35 20.47 8.54
C VAL A 394 12.19 20.37 9.53
N GLN A 395 11.38 19.34 9.45
CA GLN A 395 10.47 18.98 10.54
C GLN A 395 11.09 17.81 11.31
N ASN A 396 11.30 18.01 12.60
CA ASN A 396 11.76 16.96 13.51
C ASN A 396 10.55 16.35 14.20
N PHE A 397 10.50 15.04 14.28
CA PHE A 397 9.49 14.30 15.02
C PHE A 397 10.15 13.64 16.22
N ASP A 398 9.46 13.64 17.38
CA ASP A 398 9.89 12.88 18.56
C ASP A 398 9.57 11.37 18.37
N ALA A 399 10.07 10.54 19.29
CA ALA A 399 9.86 9.10 19.30
C ALA A 399 8.37 8.66 19.38
N LYS A 400 7.44 9.60 19.50
CA LYS A 400 6.00 9.41 19.51
C LYS A 400 5.31 9.99 18.26
N GLY A 401 6.09 10.35 17.22
CA GLY A 401 5.56 10.90 15.97
C GLY A 401 5.02 12.33 16.08
N ARG A 402 5.36 13.08 17.15
CA ARG A 402 4.92 14.47 17.35
C ARG A 402 5.99 15.43 16.81
N ILE A 403 5.56 16.53 16.18
CA ILE A 403 6.49 17.59 15.76
C ILE A 403 7.26 18.09 16.97
N ALA A 404 8.59 17.93 16.94
CA ALA A 404 9.49 18.49 17.94
C ALA A 404 9.75 19.96 17.55
N HIS A 405 9.38 20.87 18.43
CA HIS A 405 9.62 22.31 18.28
C HIS A 405 11.05 22.68 18.63
#